data_0e6fb46dad87bcc18f209d23b0965911
#
_entry.id   0e6fb46dad87bcc18f209d23b0965911
#
_cell.length_a   1.000
_cell.length_b   1.000
_cell.length_c   1.000
_cell.angle_alpha   90.00
_cell.angle_beta   90.00
_cell.angle_gamma   90.00
#
_symmetry.space_group_name_H-M   'P 1'
#
loop_
_entity.id
_entity.type
_entity.pdbx_description
1 polymer ?
#
loop_
_entity_poly.entity_id
_entity_poly.type
_entity_poly.pdbx_seq_one_letter_code
_entity_poly.pdbx_strand_id
1 'polypeptide(L)'
;RFKFCALIFGGSERTFPATRCAFYLHKLEELDDAGRVLMLSSEDFSAVNPNTGAAPIFRNQRDADITSAIYRRQPVLVDRRDTPPKKVWPLRYSTMFHMTNDSNLFLRRDELQSGGWYPVGGNRWKKDEAEAVPLYEGKMVQMYDHRAASVVVNADNLHRPAQPEESTLEQHTNPNWLPNPQYFVRSSDLQTFLNDQWVLAFKQVTAPTNARTMIASLLPKCGVGHSMCVISAELGAPQTVLPLLLANLNSLPFDYLSRQKV
;
A
#
# COMPACT_ATOMS: atom_id res chain seq x y z
N ARG A 1 -24.42 -0.96 -4.04
CA ARG A 1 -24.55 0.07 -5.10
C ARG A 1 -23.45 -0.18 -6.12
N PHE A 2 -23.81 -0.23 -7.41
CA PHE A 2 -22.83 -0.34 -8.48
C PHE A 2 -22.24 1.04 -8.78
N LYS A 3 -20.92 1.08 -8.99
CA LYS A 3 -20.23 2.26 -9.52
C LYS A 3 -20.18 2.13 -11.04
N PHE A 4 -20.48 3.19 -11.75
CA PHE A 4 -20.38 3.25 -13.20
C PHE A 4 -19.84 4.62 -13.62
N CYS A 5 -19.32 4.72 -14.84
CA CYS A 5 -19.03 6.00 -15.46
C CYS A 5 -19.74 6.10 -16.80
N ALA A 6 -20.13 7.31 -17.18
CA ALA A 6 -20.56 7.66 -18.53
C ALA A 6 -19.40 8.43 -19.19
N LEU A 7 -18.93 7.93 -20.33
CA LEU A 7 -17.89 8.57 -21.13
C LEU A 7 -18.46 9.01 -22.46
N ILE A 8 -18.33 10.31 -22.75
CA ILE A 8 -18.73 10.90 -24.02
C ILE A 8 -17.47 11.43 -24.70
N PHE A 9 -17.23 11.00 -25.93
CA PHE A 9 -16.00 11.39 -26.66
C PHE A 9 -16.35 11.75 -28.13
N GLY A 10 -15.55 12.62 -28.72
CA GLY A 10 -15.59 12.92 -30.17
C GLY A 10 -14.78 11.91 -30.96
N GLY A 11 -15.06 11.80 -32.28
CA GLY A 11 -14.18 11.07 -33.18
C GLY A 11 -12.81 11.76 -33.34
N SER A 12 -11.90 11.09 -34.07
CA SER A 12 -10.52 11.58 -34.31
C SER A 12 -10.42 12.96 -34.96
N GLU A 13 -11.47 13.41 -35.63
CA GLU A 13 -11.53 14.71 -36.29
C GLU A 13 -11.91 15.88 -35.38
N ARG A 14 -12.24 15.58 -34.11
CA ARG A 14 -12.62 16.60 -33.11
C ARG A 14 -11.64 16.66 -31.97
N THR A 15 -11.08 17.85 -31.73
CA THR A 15 -10.22 18.14 -30.60
C THR A 15 -10.90 19.11 -29.67
N PHE A 16 -10.69 18.92 -28.38
CA PHE A 16 -11.24 19.78 -27.33
C PHE A 16 -10.09 20.28 -26.44
N PRO A 17 -10.08 21.57 -26.07
CA PRO A 17 -9.03 22.12 -25.20
C PRO A 17 -9.10 21.57 -23.78
N ALA A 18 -10.29 21.18 -23.32
CA ALA A 18 -10.53 20.61 -22.02
C ALA A 18 -11.73 19.69 -22.01
N THR A 19 -11.78 18.78 -21.09
CA THR A 19 -12.87 17.82 -20.86
C THR A 19 -13.69 18.25 -19.66
N ARG A 20 -15.01 18.25 -19.81
CA ARG A 20 -15.93 18.43 -18.67
C ARG A 20 -16.00 17.11 -17.90
N CYS A 21 -15.64 17.16 -16.61
CA CYS A 21 -15.66 16.01 -15.73
C CYS A 21 -16.54 16.29 -14.51
N ALA A 22 -17.28 15.29 -14.05
CA ALA A 22 -17.99 15.34 -12.78
C ALA A 22 -17.87 13.97 -12.12
N PHE A 23 -17.53 13.96 -10.83
CA PHE A 23 -17.23 12.73 -10.09
C PHE A 23 -18.06 12.62 -8.81
N TYR A 24 -18.26 11.40 -8.32
CA TYR A 24 -18.99 11.12 -7.08
C TYR A 24 -20.43 11.64 -7.06
N LEU A 25 -21.07 11.66 -8.25
CA LEU A 25 -22.47 12.07 -8.35
C LEU A 25 -23.40 10.94 -7.87
N HIS A 26 -24.44 11.32 -7.20
CA HIS A 26 -25.51 10.42 -6.73
C HIS A 26 -26.85 10.71 -7.42
N LYS A 27 -27.02 11.91 -7.98
CA LYS A 27 -28.23 12.38 -8.66
C LYS A 27 -27.86 13.17 -9.92
N LEU A 28 -28.73 13.18 -10.92
CA LEU A 28 -28.51 13.91 -12.17
C LEU A 28 -28.49 15.43 -11.97
N GLU A 29 -29.28 15.92 -11.03
CA GLU A 29 -29.39 17.36 -10.74
C GLU A 29 -28.07 17.95 -10.23
N GLU A 30 -27.15 17.10 -9.73
CA GLU A 30 -25.82 17.53 -9.31
C GLU A 30 -24.92 17.96 -10.49
N LEU A 31 -25.28 17.63 -11.73
CA LEU A 31 -24.62 18.14 -12.94
C LEU A 31 -24.90 19.61 -13.22
N ASP A 32 -25.96 20.14 -12.68
CA ASP A 32 -26.34 21.56 -12.80
C ASP A 32 -25.60 22.45 -11.80
N ASP A 33 -24.94 21.84 -10.79
CA ASP A 33 -24.08 22.53 -9.86
C ASP A 33 -22.70 22.80 -10.49
N ALA A 34 -22.43 24.06 -10.78
CA ALA A 34 -21.17 24.49 -11.39
C ALA A 34 -19.93 24.12 -10.53
N GLY A 35 -20.08 24.00 -9.20
CA GLY A 35 -19.01 23.56 -8.29
C GLY A 35 -18.65 22.08 -8.39
N ARG A 36 -19.53 21.27 -9.01
CA ARG A 36 -19.36 19.82 -9.22
C ARG A 36 -18.82 19.48 -10.59
N VAL A 37 -18.87 20.40 -11.53
CA VAL A 37 -18.38 20.21 -12.90
C VAL A 37 -17.01 20.86 -13.06
N LEU A 38 -16.02 20.05 -13.37
CA LEU A 38 -14.63 20.42 -13.49
C LEU A 38 -14.22 20.47 -14.96
N MET A 39 -13.33 21.39 -15.30
CA MET A 39 -12.69 21.46 -16.60
C MET A 39 -11.24 20.99 -16.47
N LEU A 40 -10.91 19.85 -17.08
CA LEU A 40 -9.58 19.24 -17.06
C LEU A 40 -8.97 19.23 -18.46
N SER A 41 -7.79 19.80 -18.59
CA SER A 41 -7.01 19.80 -19.84
C SER A 41 -6.22 18.49 -20.01
N SER A 42 -5.72 18.22 -21.20
CA SER A 42 -4.78 17.11 -21.44
C SER A 42 -3.50 17.22 -20.60
N GLU A 43 -3.08 18.44 -20.28
CA GLU A 43 -1.92 18.72 -19.42
C GLU A 43 -2.21 18.30 -17.98
N ASP A 44 -3.42 18.51 -17.46
CA ASP A 44 -3.81 18.08 -16.12
C ASP A 44 -3.80 16.54 -16.00
N PHE A 45 -4.29 15.83 -17.02
CA PHE A 45 -4.21 14.37 -17.07
C PHE A 45 -2.76 13.90 -17.07
N SER A 46 -1.94 14.48 -17.91
CA SER A 46 -0.52 14.12 -18.07
C SER A 46 0.31 14.47 -16.84
N ALA A 47 0.00 15.57 -16.15
CA ALA A 47 0.69 15.97 -14.94
C ALA A 47 0.41 15.00 -13.78
N VAL A 48 -0.87 14.64 -13.56
CA VAL A 48 -1.28 13.82 -12.43
C VAL A 48 -1.01 12.33 -12.65
N ASN A 49 -1.18 11.84 -13.88
CA ASN A 49 -0.99 10.42 -14.23
C ASN A 49 -0.15 10.26 -15.51
N PRO A 50 1.13 10.66 -15.51
CA PRO A 50 1.97 10.67 -16.72
C PRO A 50 2.17 9.29 -17.34
N ASN A 51 2.12 8.23 -16.54
CA ASN A 51 2.36 6.86 -16.99
C ASN A 51 1.14 6.18 -17.62
N THR A 52 -0.06 6.63 -17.31
CA THR A 52 -1.30 5.95 -17.71
C THR A 52 -2.28 6.86 -18.45
N GLY A 53 -2.13 8.19 -18.33
CA GLY A 53 -3.11 9.15 -18.83
C GLY A 53 -4.51 9.01 -18.21
N ALA A 54 -4.63 8.23 -17.11
CA ALA A 54 -5.90 8.01 -16.45
C ALA A 54 -6.46 9.32 -15.88
N ALA A 55 -7.77 9.49 -15.95
CA ALA A 55 -8.46 10.65 -15.39
C ALA A 55 -8.26 10.71 -13.88
N PRO A 56 -7.71 11.80 -13.32
CA PRO A 56 -7.73 12.03 -11.88
C PRO A 56 -9.16 12.28 -11.41
N ILE A 57 -9.50 11.83 -10.21
CA ILE A 57 -10.85 11.94 -9.65
C ILE A 57 -10.84 13.00 -8.56
N PHE A 58 -11.63 14.07 -8.76
CA PHE A 58 -11.70 15.19 -7.83
C PHE A 58 -13.14 15.41 -7.34
N ARG A 59 -13.30 15.86 -6.11
CA ARG A 59 -14.62 16.19 -5.55
C ARG A 59 -15.10 17.58 -5.95
N ASN A 60 -14.17 18.50 -6.15
CA ASN A 60 -14.42 19.90 -6.50
C ASN A 60 -13.20 20.51 -7.21
N GLN A 61 -13.35 21.73 -7.70
CA GLN A 61 -12.28 22.45 -8.41
C GLN A 61 -11.07 22.71 -7.52
N ARG A 62 -11.26 22.99 -6.23
CA ARG A 62 -10.14 23.22 -5.30
C ARG A 62 -9.24 21.97 -5.16
N ASP A 63 -9.82 20.77 -5.13
CA ASP A 63 -9.05 19.52 -5.10
C ASP A 63 -8.22 19.37 -6.38
N ALA A 64 -8.81 19.69 -7.53
CA ALA A 64 -8.11 19.66 -8.82
C ALA A 64 -6.93 20.65 -8.84
N ASP A 65 -7.17 21.88 -8.40
CA ASP A 65 -6.15 22.95 -8.40
C ASP A 65 -4.97 22.61 -7.47
N ILE A 66 -5.24 22.15 -6.24
CA ILE A 66 -4.21 21.74 -5.28
C ILE A 66 -3.40 20.58 -5.83
N THR A 67 -4.08 19.54 -6.33
CA THR A 67 -3.41 18.34 -6.84
C THR A 67 -2.56 18.69 -8.06
N SER A 68 -3.09 19.42 -9.03
CA SER A 68 -2.35 19.85 -10.21
C SER A 68 -1.15 20.75 -9.83
N ALA A 69 -1.31 21.65 -8.86
CA ALA A 69 -0.21 22.49 -8.38
C ALA A 69 0.93 21.67 -7.76
N ILE A 70 0.61 20.61 -7.00
CA ILE A 70 1.62 19.72 -6.43
C ILE A 70 2.35 18.96 -7.54
N TYR A 71 1.63 18.33 -8.47
CA TYR A 71 2.23 17.54 -9.54
C TYR A 71 3.01 18.35 -10.57
N ARG A 72 2.67 19.61 -10.77
CA ARG A 72 3.49 20.52 -11.60
C ARG A 72 4.83 20.88 -10.96
N ARG A 73 4.93 20.83 -9.61
CA ARG A 73 6.15 21.16 -8.85
C ARG A 73 6.99 19.94 -8.51
N GLN A 74 6.34 18.80 -8.31
CA GLN A 74 6.99 17.57 -7.85
C GLN A 74 6.80 16.47 -8.89
N PRO A 75 7.88 15.82 -9.33
CA PRO A 75 7.80 14.73 -10.28
C PRO A 75 7.16 13.49 -9.62
N VAL A 76 6.60 12.62 -10.46
CA VAL A 76 6.19 11.28 -10.02
C VAL A 76 7.42 10.44 -9.68
N LEU A 77 7.28 9.49 -8.75
CA LEU A 77 8.38 8.66 -8.27
C LEU A 77 9.12 7.92 -9.40
N VAL A 78 8.35 7.40 -10.36
CA VAL A 78 8.86 6.75 -11.57
C VAL A 78 8.10 7.27 -12.78
N ASP A 79 8.79 7.92 -13.71
CA ASP A 79 8.26 8.31 -15.01
C ASP A 79 8.69 7.27 -16.06
N ARG A 80 7.69 6.58 -16.65
CA ARG A 80 7.91 5.50 -17.62
C ARG A 80 7.80 5.96 -19.06
N ARG A 81 7.63 7.26 -19.33
CA ARG A 81 7.58 7.80 -20.69
C ARG A 81 8.95 7.76 -21.36
N ASP A 82 10.03 7.82 -20.58
CA ASP A 82 11.41 7.67 -21.06
C ASP A 82 11.86 6.20 -21.02
N THR A 83 12.85 5.86 -21.85
CA THR A 83 13.50 4.56 -21.86
C THR A 83 15.02 4.75 -21.70
N PRO A 84 15.62 4.37 -20.56
CA PRO A 84 15.02 3.73 -19.38
C PRO A 84 14.11 4.68 -18.58
N PRO A 85 13.18 4.17 -17.77
CA PRO A 85 12.31 4.99 -16.92
C PRO A 85 13.10 5.92 -16.00
N LYS A 86 12.68 7.18 -15.93
CA LYS A 86 13.28 8.16 -15.02
C LYS A 86 12.77 7.92 -13.61
N LYS A 87 13.67 7.59 -12.70
CA LYS A 87 13.39 7.40 -11.27
C LYS A 87 13.87 8.60 -10.48
N VAL A 88 13.03 9.14 -9.61
CA VAL A 88 13.42 10.22 -8.68
C VAL A 88 14.26 9.66 -7.54
N TRP A 89 13.91 8.46 -7.07
CA TRP A 89 14.64 7.75 -6.04
C TRP A 89 15.00 6.34 -6.50
N PRO A 90 16.18 5.80 -6.12
CA PRO A 90 16.63 4.48 -6.53
C PRO A 90 15.92 3.39 -5.72
N LEU A 91 14.69 3.11 -6.10
CA LEU A 91 13.78 2.21 -5.39
C LEU A 91 13.29 1.07 -6.28
N ARG A 92 13.04 -0.05 -5.63
CA ARG A 92 12.30 -1.20 -6.18
C ARG A 92 10.99 -1.37 -5.42
N TYR A 93 9.96 -1.72 -6.16
CA TYR A 93 8.64 -2.06 -5.66
C TYR A 93 8.35 -3.51 -5.98
N SER A 94 7.84 -4.26 -5.00
CA SER A 94 7.47 -5.66 -5.19
C SER A 94 6.32 -6.07 -4.27
N THR A 95 5.66 -7.16 -4.64
CA THR A 95 4.81 -7.96 -3.76
C THR A 95 5.58 -9.23 -3.39
N MET A 96 5.44 -9.73 -2.15
CA MET A 96 6.14 -10.94 -1.74
C MET A 96 5.29 -12.19 -1.92
N PHE A 97 4.33 -12.41 -1.04
CA PHE A 97 3.55 -13.63 -0.98
C PHE A 97 2.09 -13.39 -1.34
N HIS A 98 1.58 -14.14 -2.29
CA HIS A 98 0.16 -14.12 -2.63
C HIS A 98 -0.59 -15.14 -1.75
N MET A 99 -1.56 -14.68 -0.94
CA MET A 99 -2.21 -15.51 0.09
C MET A 99 -2.88 -16.79 -0.45
N THR A 100 -3.21 -16.84 -1.73
CA THR A 100 -3.80 -18.03 -2.37
C THR A 100 -2.72 -18.84 -3.10
N ASN A 101 -1.93 -18.19 -3.96
CA ASN A 101 -1.01 -18.90 -4.86
C ASN A 101 0.19 -19.52 -4.11
N ASP A 102 0.63 -18.86 -3.04
CA ASP A 102 1.80 -19.28 -2.25
C ASP A 102 1.40 -19.94 -0.92
N SER A 103 0.13 -20.32 -0.76
CA SER A 103 -0.42 -20.89 0.48
C SER A 103 0.29 -22.16 0.96
N ASN A 104 0.90 -22.90 0.05
CA ASN A 104 1.73 -24.08 0.34
C ASN A 104 3.05 -23.75 1.07
N LEU A 105 3.48 -22.50 1.07
CA LEU A 105 4.67 -22.02 1.79
C LEU A 105 4.36 -21.56 3.22
N PHE A 106 3.08 -21.44 3.56
CA PHE A 106 2.64 -20.89 4.84
C PHE A 106 2.60 -21.98 5.91
N LEU A 107 3.22 -21.67 7.02
CA LEU A 107 3.28 -22.54 8.19
C LEU A 107 2.43 -21.94 9.31
N ARG A 108 1.65 -22.75 9.99
CA ARG A 108 0.90 -22.35 11.18
C ARG A 108 1.74 -22.62 12.44
N ARG A 109 1.37 -21.98 13.54
CA ARG A 109 2.06 -22.13 14.83
C ARG A 109 2.03 -23.57 15.34
N ASP A 110 0.88 -24.24 15.24
CA ASP A 110 0.70 -25.64 15.61
C ASP A 110 1.54 -26.60 14.76
N GLU A 111 1.64 -26.32 13.46
CA GLU A 111 2.50 -27.08 12.54
C GLU A 111 3.98 -26.90 12.86
N LEU A 112 4.40 -25.69 13.23
CA LEU A 112 5.77 -25.43 13.69
C LEU A 112 6.07 -26.22 14.97
N GLN A 113 5.17 -26.14 15.97
CA GLN A 113 5.34 -26.84 17.24
C GLN A 113 5.41 -28.37 17.06
N SER A 114 4.46 -28.95 16.33
CA SER A 114 4.43 -30.40 16.05
C SER A 114 5.57 -30.85 15.14
N GLY A 115 6.05 -29.95 14.28
CA GLY A 115 7.16 -30.19 13.35
C GLY A 115 8.54 -30.13 13.96
N GLY A 116 8.66 -29.93 15.29
CA GLY A 116 9.95 -29.87 16.01
C GLY A 116 10.69 -28.55 15.87
N TRP A 117 9.99 -27.46 15.51
CA TRP A 117 10.55 -26.11 15.56
C TRP A 117 10.47 -25.56 16.98
N TYR A 118 11.44 -24.73 17.36
CA TYR A 118 11.47 -24.07 18.67
C TYR A 118 11.56 -22.54 18.50
N PRO A 119 10.92 -21.77 19.38
CA PRO A 119 10.91 -20.31 19.31
C PRO A 119 12.27 -19.74 19.75
N VAL A 120 12.77 -18.73 19.01
CA VAL A 120 14.04 -18.04 19.30
C VAL A 120 13.84 -16.55 19.59
N GLY A 121 12.61 -16.11 19.88
CA GLY A 121 12.24 -14.72 20.09
C GLY A 121 11.94 -13.98 18.78
N GLY A 122 11.33 -12.78 18.92
CA GLY A 122 10.97 -11.96 17.72
C GLY A 122 9.93 -12.60 16.80
N ASN A 123 9.06 -13.47 17.30
CA ASN A 123 8.18 -14.32 16.49
C ASN A 123 8.92 -15.19 15.47
N ARG A 124 10.17 -15.54 15.74
CA ARG A 124 10.97 -16.43 14.88
C ARG A 124 11.06 -17.82 15.47
N TRP A 125 11.16 -18.79 14.57
CA TRP A 125 11.28 -20.20 14.91
C TRP A 125 12.50 -20.79 14.22
N LYS A 126 13.15 -21.76 14.86
CA LYS A 126 14.26 -22.50 14.29
C LYS A 126 14.03 -24.00 14.37
N LYS A 127 14.55 -24.69 13.34
CA LYS A 127 14.71 -26.13 13.31
C LYS A 127 15.99 -26.44 12.55
N ASP A 128 16.99 -27.02 13.22
CA ASP A 128 18.32 -27.21 12.67
C ASP A 128 18.88 -25.87 12.11
N GLU A 129 19.28 -25.85 10.85
CA GLU A 129 19.76 -24.63 10.17
C GLU A 129 18.61 -23.78 9.57
N ALA A 130 17.38 -24.29 9.58
CA ALA A 130 16.23 -23.59 9.02
C ALA A 130 15.65 -22.58 9.99
N GLU A 131 15.26 -21.43 9.47
CA GLU A 131 14.55 -20.38 10.21
C GLU A 131 13.20 -20.10 9.57
N ALA A 132 12.16 -19.92 10.39
CA ALA A 132 10.87 -19.39 9.97
C ALA A 132 10.62 -18.05 10.65
N VAL A 133 10.06 -17.11 9.87
CA VAL A 133 9.76 -15.73 10.27
C VAL A 133 8.27 -15.45 10.13
N PRO A 134 7.71 -14.45 10.85
CA PRO A 134 6.30 -14.12 10.74
C PRO A 134 5.93 -13.64 9.33
N LEU A 135 4.72 -13.96 8.88
CA LEU A 135 4.10 -13.39 7.69
C LEU A 135 3.18 -12.24 8.10
N TYR A 136 3.57 -11.02 7.76
CA TYR A 136 2.78 -9.82 8.04
C TYR A 136 1.69 -9.62 7.00
N GLU A 137 0.50 -9.31 7.48
CA GLU A 137 -0.64 -8.93 6.67
C GLU A 137 -1.02 -7.47 6.93
N GLY A 138 -1.64 -6.79 5.95
CA GLY A 138 -2.02 -5.38 6.09
C GLY A 138 -2.85 -5.05 7.32
N LYS A 139 -3.67 -6.01 7.81
CA LYS A 139 -4.48 -5.84 9.03
C LYS A 139 -3.64 -5.70 10.32
N MET A 140 -2.37 -6.13 10.31
CA MET A 140 -1.47 -6.06 11.47
C MET A 140 -0.76 -4.72 11.62
N VAL A 141 -0.82 -3.85 10.61
CA VAL A 141 0.05 -2.68 10.49
C VAL A 141 -0.77 -1.40 10.46
N GLN A 142 -0.28 -0.36 11.12
CA GLN A 142 -0.76 1.01 11.00
C GLN A 142 0.40 1.96 10.67
N MET A 143 0.09 3.24 10.51
CA MET A 143 1.06 4.28 10.15
C MET A 143 2.19 4.34 11.19
N TYR A 144 3.43 4.08 10.78
CA TYR A 144 4.63 3.94 11.62
C TYR A 144 4.58 2.78 12.64
N ASP A 145 3.53 1.97 12.64
CA ASP A 145 3.32 0.96 13.65
C ASP A 145 3.15 -0.44 13.03
N HIS A 146 4.14 -1.29 13.21
CA HIS A 146 4.11 -2.71 12.83
C HIS A 146 3.51 -3.60 13.93
N ARG A 147 3.14 -3.04 15.07
CA ARG A 147 2.55 -3.75 16.20
C ARG A 147 1.09 -3.36 16.44
N ALA A 148 0.41 -2.89 15.40
CA ALA A 148 -0.94 -2.35 15.54
C ALA A 148 -2.00 -3.39 15.87
N ALA A 149 -1.86 -4.63 15.40
CA ALA A 149 -2.83 -5.69 15.69
C ALA A 149 -2.24 -7.08 15.55
N SER A 150 -2.72 -8.01 16.37
CA SER A 150 -2.58 -9.46 16.18
C SER A 150 -3.62 -9.97 15.19
N VAL A 151 -3.41 -11.17 14.64
CA VAL A 151 -4.40 -11.85 13.80
C VAL A 151 -5.07 -12.97 14.60
N VAL A 152 -6.38 -12.87 14.71
CA VAL A 152 -7.20 -13.87 15.41
C VAL A 152 -7.96 -14.73 14.41
N VAL A 153 -7.73 -16.03 14.46
CA VAL A 153 -8.43 -17.04 13.67
C VAL A 153 -9.63 -17.52 14.46
N ASN A 154 -10.80 -17.54 13.85
CA ASN A 154 -11.98 -18.14 14.48
C ASN A 154 -11.87 -19.67 14.43
N ALA A 155 -11.64 -20.29 15.59
CA ALA A 155 -11.49 -21.75 15.70
C ALA A 155 -12.79 -22.52 15.36
N ASP A 156 -13.95 -21.89 15.59
CA ASP A 156 -15.26 -22.50 15.35
C ASP A 156 -15.72 -22.38 13.89
N ASN A 157 -15.10 -21.47 13.14
CA ASN A 157 -15.42 -21.26 11.72
C ASN A 157 -14.18 -20.83 10.93
N LEU A 158 -13.43 -21.80 10.45
CA LEU A 158 -12.20 -21.58 9.66
C LEU A 158 -12.46 -20.95 8.28
N HIS A 159 -13.71 -20.93 7.79
CA HIS A 159 -14.07 -20.24 6.55
C HIS A 159 -14.24 -18.73 6.76
N ARG A 160 -14.39 -18.28 7.99
CA ARG A 160 -14.42 -16.83 8.29
C ARG A 160 -13.02 -16.26 8.19
N PRO A 161 -12.81 -15.19 7.40
CA PRO A 161 -11.51 -14.53 7.33
C PRO A 161 -11.01 -14.13 8.73
N ALA A 162 -9.74 -14.41 9.01
CA ALA A 162 -9.12 -14.03 10.27
C ALA A 162 -9.16 -12.50 10.45
N GLN A 163 -9.50 -12.05 11.66
CA GLN A 163 -9.75 -10.66 12.01
C GLN A 163 -8.56 -10.05 12.75
N PRO A 164 -8.33 -8.73 12.64
CA PRO A 164 -7.38 -8.04 13.50
C PRO A 164 -7.94 -7.91 14.93
N GLU A 165 -7.07 -8.08 15.90
CA GLU A 165 -7.27 -7.70 17.29
C GLU A 165 -6.29 -6.58 17.60
N GLU A 166 -6.80 -5.37 17.84
CA GLU A 166 -5.98 -4.19 18.07
C GLU A 166 -5.14 -4.34 19.32
N SER A 167 -3.91 -3.86 19.25
CA SER A 167 -2.96 -3.91 20.35
C SER A 167 -3.34 -2.92 21.44
N THR A 168 -3.24 -3.36 22.70
CA THR A 168 -3.48 -2.49 23.86
C THR A 168 -2.30 -1.57 24.12
N LEU A 169 -2.52 -0.50 24.88
CA LEU A 169 -1.44 0.40 25.31
C LEU A 169 -0.36 -0.35 26.11
N GLU A 170 -0.77 -1.30 26.96
CA GLU A 170 0.15 -2.13 27.74
C GLU A 170 1.05 -2.97 26.82
N GLN A 171 0.48 -3.57 25.79
CA GLN A 171 1.22 -4.30 24.77
C GLN A 171 2.22 -3.41 24.02
N HIS A 172 1.83 -2.18 23.66
CA HIS A 172 2.73 -1.23 23.00
C HIS A 172 3.88 -0.77 23.91
N THR A 173 3.65 -0.61 25.21
CA THR A 173 4.69 -0.21 26.17
C THR A 173 5.67 -1.33 26.50
N ASN A 174 5.31 -2.59 26.24
CA ASN A 174 6.21 -3.73 26.40
C ASN A 174 7.13 -3.87 25.16
N PRO A 175 8.45 -3.61 25.29
CA PRO A 175 9.36 -3.69 24.13
C PRO A 175 9.53 -5.11 23.58
N ASN A 176 9.21 -6.14 24.37
CA ASN A 176 9.32 -7.54 23.97
C ASN A 176 8.03 -8.11 23.38
N TRP A 177 6.94 -7.36 23.44
CA TRP A 177 5.67 -7.81 22.88
C TRP A 177 5.67 -7.64 21.37
N LEU A 178 5.18 -8.65 20.65
CA LEU A 178 4.97 -8.65 19.21
C LEU A 178 3.60 -9.22 18.86
N PRO A 179 2.93 -8.70 17.83
CA PRO A 179 1.63 -9.19 17.41
C PRO A 179 1.73 -10.61 16.88
N ASN A 180 0.73 -11.44 17.19
CA ASN A 180 0.65 -12.80 16.67
C ASN A 180 0.27 -12.79 15.19
N PRO A 181 1.11 -13.32 14.30
CA PRO A 181 0.74 -13.53 12.91
C PRO A 181 -0.15 -14.76 12.75
N GLN A 182 -0.95 -14.81 11.68
CA GLN A 182 -1.69 -16.02 11.30
C GLN A 182 -0.75 -17.11 10.79
N TYR A 183 0.27 -16.71 10.03
CA TYR A 183 1.19 -17.60 9.34
C TYR A 183 2.65 -17.20 9.56
N PHE A 184 3.51 -18.16 9.27
CA PHE A 184 4.97 -18.00 9.18
C PHE A 184 5.43 -18.49 7.81
N VAL A 185 6.61 -18.07 7.38
CA VAL A 185 7.29 -18.53 6.16
C VAL A 185 8.74 -18.82 6.45
N ARG A 186 9.37 -19.70 5.69
CA ARG A 186 10.80 -19.95 5.84
C ARG A 186 11.61 -18.74 5.39
N SER A 187 12.69 -18.42 6.10
CA SER A 187 13.59 -17.34 5.70
C SER A 187 14.21 -17.54 4.33
N SER A 188 14.39 -18.81 3.90
CA SER A 188 14.86 -19.16 2.57
C SER A 188 13.93 -18.73 1.42
N ASP A 189 12.64 -18.57 1.72
CA ASP A 189 11.62 -18.19 0.74
C ASP A 189 11.48 -16.66 0.59
N LEU A 190 12.20 -15.88 1.43
CA LEU A 190 12.22 -14.43 1.32
C LEU A 190 13.00 -13.97 0.10
N GLN A 191 12.61 -12.84 -0.46
CA GLN A 191 13.30 -12.23 -1.59
C GLN A 191 14.69 -11.73 -1.17
N THR A 192 15.71 -12.10 -1.91
CA THR A 192 17.14 -11.87 -1.61
C THR A 192 17.58 -10.41 -1.64
N PHE A 193 16.79 -9.54 -2.26
CA PHE A 193 17.10 -8.10 -2.35
C PHE A 193 16.62 -7.28 -1.15
N LEU A 194 15.96 -7.93 -0.19
CA LEU A 194 15.49 -7.25 1.03
C LEU A 194 16.64 -7.06 2.01
N ASN A 195 16.56 -5.97 2.77
CA ASN A 195 17.44 -5.78 3.90
C ASN A 195 17.20 -6.90 4.92
N ASP A 196 18.28 -7.47 5.44
CA ASP A 196 18.22 -8.58 6.39
C ASP A 196 17.64 -8.20 7.77
N GLN A 197 17.54 -6.92 8.05
CA GLN A 197 17.14 -6.40 9.36
C GLN A 197 15.67 -5.97 9.42
N TRP A 198 15.18 -5.32 8.36
CA TRP A 198 13.85 -4.72 8.32
C TRP A 198 13.36 -4.49 6.89
N VAL A 199 12.05 -4.27 6.75
CA VAL A 199 11.36 -4.09 5.47
C VAL A 199 10.48 -2.84 5.54
N LEU A 200 10.53 -1.97 4.52
CA LEU A 200 9.54 -0.92 4.34
C LEU A 200 8.36 -1.47 3.55
N ALA A 201 7.17 -1.40 4.13
CA ALA A 201 5.96 -1.84 3.45
C ALA A 201 4.81 -0.84 3.64
N PHE A 202 3.86 -0.85 2.70
CA PHE A 202 2.63 -0.05 2.79
C PHE A 202 1.41 -0.89 2.40
N LYS A 203 0.24 -0.52 2.92
CA LYS A 203 -1.01 -1.21 2.60
C LYS A 203 -1.39 -0.97 1.14
N GLN A 204 -1.62 -2.05 0.41
CA GLN A 204 -2.16 -2.01 -0.95
C GLN A 204 -3.68 -1.83 -0.95
N VAL A 205 -4.35 -2.43 0.01
CA VAL A 205 -5.82 -2.34 0.15
C VAL A 205 -6.15 -1.28 1.18
N THR A 206 -6.82 -0.24 0.74
CA THR A 206 -7.24 0.89 1.56
C THR A 206 -8.55 1.48 1.03
N ALA A 207 -9.12 2.45 1.74
CA ALA A 207 -10.33 3.15 1.30
C ALA A 207 -10.19 4.67 1.54
N PRO A 208 -10.78 5.51 0.67
CA PRO A 208 -10.74 6.96 0.83
C PRO A 208 -11.54 7.46 2.05
N THR A 209 -12.35 6.60 2.63
CA THR A 209 -13.13 6.88 3.86
C THR A 209 -12.37 6.60 5.15
N ASN A 210 -11.22 5.93 5.07
CA ASN A 210 -10.37 5.71 6.24
C ASN A 210 -9.79 7.04 6.75
N ALA A 211 -9.45 7.11 8.04
CA ALA A 211 -8.77 8.26 8.62
C ALA A 211 -7.47 8.59 7.88
N ARG A 212 -6.74 7.52 7.45
CA ARG A 212 -5.58 7.59 6.57
C ARG A 212 -5.76 6.64 5.40
N THR A 213 -5.48 7.10 4.20
CA THR A 213 -5.50 6.29 2.97
C THR A 213 -4.14 5.66 2.72
N MET A 214 -3.07 6.43 2.84
CA MET A 214 -1.70 5.92 2.78
C MET A 214 -1.24 5.49 4.17
N ILE A 215 -0.89 4.21 4.31
CA ILE A 215 -0.44 3.61 5.56
C ILE A 215 0.83 2.81 5.28
N ALA A 216 1.95 3.30 5.77
CA ALA A 216 3.26 2.67 5.62
C ALA A 216 3.96 2.49 6.97
N SER A 217 4.76 1.44 7.08
CA SER A 217 5.57 1.16 8.28
C SER A 217 6.85 0.41 7.94
N LEU A 218 7.82 0.50 8.84
CA LEU A 218 8.94 -0.44 8.88
C LEU A 218 8.50 -1.70 9.63
N LEU A 219 8.77 -2.85 9.03
CA LEU A 219 8.52 -4.15 9.60
C LEU A 219 9.86 -4.80 9.98
N PRO A 220 9.92 -5.65 11.00
CA PRO A 220 11.11 -6.49 11.23
C PRO A 220 11.34 -7.43 10.03
N LYS A 221 12.45 -8.16 10.02
CA LYS A 221 12.68 -9.23 9.04
C LYS A 221 11.51 -10.20 9.06
N CYS A 222 10.73 -10.24 7.97
CA CYS A 222 9.47 -10.99 7.89
C CYS A 222 9.08 -11.28 6.45
N GLY A 223 8.15 -12.21 6.27
CA GLY A 223 7.35 -12.30 5.04
C GLY A 223 6.28 -11.21 5.01
N VAL A 224 5.86 -10.81 3.81
CA VAL A 224 4.80 -9.81 3.62
C VAL A 224 3.75 -10.34 2.65
N GLY A 225 2.52 -10.49 3.11
CA GLY A 225 1.38 -10.90 2.29
C GLY A 225 0.97 -9.81 1.29
N HIS A 226 0.37 -10.19 0.17
CA HIS A 226 0.01 -9.29 -0.95
C HIS A 226 -0.95 -8.16 -0.61
N SER A 227 -1.56 -8.16 0.58
CA SER A 227 -2.33 -7.01 1.08
C SER A 227 -1.45 -5.78 1.39
N MET A 228 -0.12 -5.98 1.35
CA MET A 228 0.89 -4.95 1.47
C MET A 228 1.92 -5.07 0.34
N CYS A 229 2.48 -3.94 -0.03
CA CYS A 229 3.58 -3.86 -0.98
C CYS A 229 4.87 -3.50 -0.29
N VAL A 230 5.96 -4.06 -0.77
CA VAL A 230 7.31 -3.84 -0.23
C VAL A 230 8.06 -2.86 -1.10
N ILE A 231 8.76 -1.94 -0.47
CA ILE A 231 9.71 -1.04 -1.12
C ILE A 231 11.11 -1.33 -0.57
N SER A 232 12.04 -1.55 -1.47
CA SER A 232 13.46 -1.71 -1.16
C SER A 232 14.31 -0.68 -1.90
N ALA A 233 15.44 -0.33 -1.33
CA ALA A 233 16.43 0.52 -2.00
C ALA A 233 17.20 -0.30 -3.04
N GLU A 234 17.56 0.32 -4.15
CA GLU A 234 18.47 -0.29 -5.14
C GLU A 234 19.90 -0.33 -4.59
N LEU A 235 20.71 -1.22 -5.15
CA LEU A 235 22.10 -1.37 -4.75
C LEU A 235 22.85 -0.02 -4.91
N GLY A 236 23.57 0.36 -3.86
CA GLY A 236 24.30 1.65 -3.81
C GLY A 236 23.44 2.86 -3.42
N ALA A 237 22.15 2.71 -3.18
CA ALA A 237 21.33 3.78 -2.65
C ALA A 237 21.73 4.18 -1.22
N PRO A 238 21.64 5.47 -0.86
CA PRO A 238 21.91 5.91 0.51
C PRO A 238 20.98 5.23 1.53
N GLN A 239 21.48 4.86 2.70
CA GLN A 239 20.70 4.19 3.76
C GLN A 239 19.51 5.04 4.25
N THR A 240 19.60 6.37 4.08
CA THR A 240 18.56 7.32 4.48
C THR A 240 17.35 7.36 3.54
N VAL A 241 17.43 6.75 2.36
CA VAL A 241 16.36 6.80 1.35
C VAL A 241 15.05 6.24 1.87
N LEU A 242 15.06 5.07 2.49
CA LEU A 242 13.83 4.42 2.95
C LEU A 242 13.20 5.11 4.16
N PRO A 243 13.94 5.55 5.21
CA PRO A 243 13.36 6.35 6.29
C PRO A 243 12.76 7.68 5.82
N LEU A 244 13.42 8.38 4.89
CA LEU A 244 12.89 9.61 4.29
C LEU A 244 11.64 9.34 3.47
N LEU A 245 11.63 8.24 2.70
CA LEU A 245 10.44 7.83 1.97
C LEU A 245 9.29 7.50 2.91
N LEU A 246 9.53 6.76 4.00
CA LEU A 246 8.51 6.45 5.00
C LEU A 246 7.87 7.72 5.57
N ALA A 247 8.69 8.72 5.92
CA ALA A 247 8.20 10.01 6.41
C ALA A 247 7.34 10.73 5.36
N ASN A 248 7.77 10.67 4.09
CA ASN A 248 7.01 11.26 2.98
C ASN A 248 5.68 10.53 2.74
N LEU A 249 5.68 9.19 2.65
CA LEU A 249 4.49 8.37 2.45
C LEU A 249 3.42 8.63 3.52
N ASN A 250 3.84 8.75 4.78
CA ASN A 250 2.93 8.98 5.90
C ASN A 250 2.60 10.47 6.13
N SER A 251 3.10 11.39 5.29
CA SER A 251 2.78 12.81 5.40
C SER A 251 1.32 13.11 5.00
N LEU A 252 0.75 14.19 5.55
CA LEU A 252 -0.59 14.64 5.18
C LEU A 252 -0.74 14.99 3.70
N PRO A 253 0.23 15.70 3.06
CA PRO A 253 0.15 15.98 1.63
C PRO A 253 0.13 14.72 0.77
N PHE A 254 0.95 13.71 1.11
CA PHE A 254 0.98 12.46 0.37
C PHE A 254 -0.31 11.64 0.57
N ASP A 255 -0.84 11.59 1.78
CA ASP A 255 -2.13 10.94 2.08
C ASP A 255 -3.28 11.59 1.29
N TYR A 256 -3.29 12.94 1.23
CA TYR A 256 -4.24 13.68 0.41
C TYR A 256 -4.19 13.28 -1.07
N LEU A 257 -2.97 13.23 -1.67
CA LEU A 257 -2.80 12.80 -3.05
C LEU A 257 -3.21 11.34 -3.28
N SER A 258 -2.87 10.45 -2.35
CA SER A 258 -3.25 9.03 -2.43
C SER A 258 -4.77 8.87 -2.42
N ARG A 259 -5.46 9.67 -1.61
CA ARG A 259 -6.92 9.68 -1.50
C ARG A 259 -7.63 10.08 -2.79
N GLN A 260 -6.98 10.83 -3.67
CA GLN A 260 -7.51 11.19 -4.99
C GLN A 260 -7.37 10.06 -6.03
N LYS A 261 -6.70 8.96 -5.68
CA LYS A 261 -6.40 7.84 -6.59
C LYS A 261 -7.09 6.54 -6.21
N VAL A 262 -7.79 6.51 -5.10
CA VAL A 262 -8.43 5.31 -4.52
C VAL A 262 -9.94 5.34 -4.64
#